data_d41b51a961fbb4a2c67389abf9c4535a
#
_entry.id   d41b51a961fbb4a2c67389abf9c4535a
#
_cell.length_a   1.000
_cell.length_b   1.000
_cell.length_c   1.000
_cell.angle_alpha   90.00
_cell.angle_beta   90.00
_cell.angle_gamma   90.00
#
_symmetry.space_group_name_H-M   'P 1'
#
loop_
_entity.id
_entity.type
_entity.pdbx_description
1 polymer ?
#
loop_
_entity_poly.entity_id
_entity_poly.type
_entity_poly.pdbx_seq_one_letter_code
_entity_poly.pdbx_strand_id
1 'polypeptide(L)'
;MARLGVNIDHVATLRQARGGTDPDPLTAAILVELAGADGLVVHLREDRRHIQDRDLTMLREIVRTKLDLEMAADDAMAKIALSVKPDLVTLVPERRQELT
;
A
#
# COMPACT_ATOMS: atom_id res chain seq x y z
N MET A 1 -8.63 7.31 22.28
CA MET A 1 -9.23 6.17 21.57
C MET A 1 -8.26 5.66 20.53
N ALA A 2 -8.08 4.34 20.49
CA ALA A 2 -7.19 3.73 19.49
C ALA A 2 -7.81 3.79 18.10
N ARG A 3 -6.95 3.89 17.09
CA ARG A 3 -7.32 3.84 15.68
C ARG A 3 -6.67 2.64 15.02
N LEU A 4 -7.32 2.07 14.02
CA LEU A 4 -6.85 0.87 13.34
C LEU A 4 -6.46 1.22 11.90
N GLY A 5 -5.19 1.03 11.58
CA GLY A 5 -4.71 1.01 10.21
C GLY A 5 -4.54 -0.44 9.76
N VAL A 6 -5.02 -0.77 8.59
CA VAL A 6 -4.98 -2.14 8.07
C VAL A 6 -4.04 -2.21 6.88
N ASN A 7 -3.02 -3.07 6.97
CA ASN A 7 -2.09 -3.32 5.88
C ASN A 7 -2.71 -4.32 4.90
N ILE A 8 -2.71 -3.97 3.62
CA ILE A 8 -3.26 -4.81 2.56
C ILE A 8 -2.22 -5.30 1.56
N ASP A 9 -0.93 -5.21 1.90
CA ASP A 9 0.17 -5.62 1.00
C ASP A 9 0.00 -7.04 0.48
N HIS A 10 -0.40 -7.97 1.35
CA HIS A 10 -0.39 -9.39 0.98
C HIS A 10 -1.57 -9.83 0.13
N VAL A 11 -2.58 -8.99 -0.03
CA VAL A 11 -3.57 -9.15 -1.10
C VAL A 11 -2.86 -9.04 -2.45
N ALA A 12 -1.97 -8.05 -2.59
CA ALA A 12 -1.15 -7.90 -3.79
C ALA A 12 -0.14 -9.05 -3.95
N THR A 13 0.44 -9.53 -2.85
CA THR A 13 1.33 -10.69 -2.87
C THR A 13 0.65 -11.89 -3.52
N LEU A 14 -0.59 -12.14 -3.13
CA LEU A 14 -1.36 -13.26 -3.67
C LEU A 14 -1.67 -13.08 -5.16
N ARG A 15 -2.05 -11.87 -5.56
CA ARG A 15 -2.26 -11.54 -6.98
C ARG A 15 -0.99 -11.78 -7.79
N GLN A 16 0.15 -11.32 -7.30
CA GLN A 16 1.42 -11.48 -8.02
C GLN A 16 1.83 -12.95 -8.13
N ALA A 17 1.59 -13.74 -7.08
CA ALA A 17 1.88 -15.17 -7.10
C ALA A 17 1.01 -15.91 -8.14
N ARG A 18 -0.22 -15.46 -8.33
CA ARG A 18 -1.15 -16.06 -9.30
C ARG A 18 -0.89 -15.58 -10.73
N GLY A 19 -0.16 -14.49 -10.90
CA GLY A 19 0.15 -13.93 -12.21
C GLY A 19 -1.03 -13.30 -12.95
N GLY A 20 -2.07 -12.90 -12.22
CA GLY A 20 -3.28 -12.31 -12.79
C GLY A 20 -3.61 -10.94 -12.23
N THR A 21 -4.90 -10.61 -12.22
CA THR A 21 -5.42 -9.34 -11.74
C THR A 21 -6.11 -9.45 -10.38
N ASP A 22 -6.40 -10.66 -9.93
CA ASP A 22 -7.09 -10.91 -8.68
C ASP A 22 -6.24 -11.76 -7.72
N PRO A 23 -6.42 -11.56 -6.41
CA PRO A 23 -7.27 -10.56 -5.76
C PRO A 23 -6.73 -9.15 -5.92
N ASP A 24 -7.64 -8.16 -6.02
CA ASP A 24 -7.27 -6.77 -6.21
C ASP A 24 -7.21 -6.03 -4.87
N PRO A 25 -6.08 -5.40 -4.53
CA PRO A 25 -5.99 -4.60 -3.30
C PRO A 25 -7.03 -3.50 -3.19
N LEU A 26 -7.52 -2.98 -4.31
CA LEU A 26 -8.58 -1.95 -4.31
C LEU A 26 -9.87 -2.49 -3.70
N THR A 27 -10.27 -3.70 -4.06
CA THR A 27 -11.45 -4.34 -3.48
C THR A 27 -11.27 -4.54 -1.98
N ALA A 28 -10.08 -5.01 -1.57
CA ALA A 28 -9.77 -5.19 -0.16
C ALA A 28 -9.86 -3.86 0.60
N ALA A 29 -9.36 -2.77 0.03
CA ALA A 29 -9.40 -1.46 0.65
C ALA A 29 -10.84 -1.01 0.91
N ILE A 30 -11.72 -1.19 -0.06
CA ILE A 30 -13.15 -0.85 0.10
C ILE A 30 -13.77 -1.66 1.23
N LEU A 31 -13.54 -2.97 1.26
CA LEU A 31 -14.08 -3.85 2.29
C LEU A 31 -13.56 -3.48 3.68
N VAL A 32 -12.29 -3.16 3.77
CA VAL A 32 -11.65 -2.77 5.03
C VAL A 32 -12.24 -1.48 5.57
N GLU A 33 -12.46 -0.49 4.71
CA GLU A 33 -13.09 0.77 5.11
C GLU A 33 -14.54 0.54 5.54
N LEU A 34 -15.29 -0.27 4.80
CA LEU A 34 -16.67 -0.63 5.17
C LEU A 34 -16.74 -1.35 6.51
N ALA A 35 -15.72 -2.12 6.85
CA ALA A 35 -15.64 -2.81 8.14
C ALA A 35 -15.26 -1.88 9.30
N GLY A 36 -14.92 -0.63 9.03
CA GLY A 36 -14.69 0.38 10.07
C GLY A 36 -13.24 0.71 10.35
N ALA A 37 -12.29 0.32 9.52
CA ALA A 37 -10.89 0.71 9.71
C ALA A 37 -10.73 2.23 9.59
N ASP A 38 -9.75 2.77 10.32
CA ASP A 38 -9.45 4.20 10.32
C ASP A 38 -8.45 4.58 9.22
N GLY A 39 -7.78 3.61 8.63
CA GLY A 39 -6.84 3.86 7.55
C GLY A 39 -6.35 2.59 6.89
N LEU A 40 -5.75 2.78 5.72
CA LEU A 40 -5.10 1.73 4.92
C LEU A 40 -3.60 1.96 4.95
N VAL A 41 -2.85 0.87 5.03
CA VAL A 41 -1.38 0.90 5.01
C VAL A 41 -0.92 0.05 3.84
N VAL A 42 -0.07 0.62 2.98
CA VAL A 42 0.56 -0.11 1.88
C VAL A 42 2.03 0.23 1.81
N HIS A 43 2.84 -0.76 1.47
CA HIS A 43 4.26 -0.59 1.27
C HIS A 43 4.58 -0.73 -0.21
N LEU A 44 5.03 0.35 -0.83
CA LEU A 44 5.55 0.32 -2.19
C LEU A 44 7.06 0.07 -2.11
N ARG A 45 7.47 -1.19 -2.27
CA ARG A 45 8.87 -1.56 -2.23
C ARG A 45 9.56 -1.17 -3.54
N GLU A 46 10.84 -0.87 -3.45
CA GLU A 46 11.63 -0.56 -4.65
C GLU A 46 11.60 -1.71 -5.66
N ASP A 47 11.56 -2.96 -5.18
CA ASP A 47 11.56 -4.15 -6.05
C ASP A 47 10.17 -4.53 -6.57
N ARG A 48 9.13 -3.81 -6.15
CA ARG A 48 7.74 -4.04 -6.61
C ARG A 48 7.32 -5.50 -6.51
N ARG A 49 7.63 -6.17 -5.40
CA ARG A 49 7.29 -7.60 -5.25
C ARG A 49 5.81 -7.87 -4.97
N HIS A 50 5.07 -6.88 -4.52
CA HIS A 50 3.62 -7.01 -4.25
C HIS A 50 2.85 -5.77 -4.72
N ILE A 51 2.72 -4.71 -3.94
CA ILE A 51 2.04 -3.47 -4.35
C ILE A 51 2.77 -2.90 -5.57
N GLN A 52 1.98 -2.50 -6.58
CA GLN A 52 2.45 -1.88 -7.81
C GLN A 52 2.12 -0.39 -7.81
N ASP A 53 2.79 0.38 -8.67
CA ASP A 53 2.54 1.82 -8.80
C ASP A 53 1.06 2.09 -9.14
N ARG A 54 0.47 1.26 -9.98
CA ARG A 54 -0.95 1.33 -10.32
C ARG A 54 -1.84 1.23 -9.08
N ASP A 55 -1.52 0.29 -8.19
CA ASP A 55 -2.29 0.09 -6.96
C ASP A 55 -2.29 1.35 -6.12
N LEU A 56 -1.12 1.93 -5.92
CA LEU A 56 -0.97 3.12 -5.08
C LEU A 56 -1.72 4.31 -5.65
N THR A 57 -1.61 4.55 -6.96
CA THR A 57 -2.30 5.64 -7.63
C THR A 57 -3.81 5.51 -7.48
N MET A 58 -4.34 4.31 -7.69
CA MET A 58 -5.77 4.07 -7.60
C MET A 58 -6.27 4.06 -6.15
N LEU A 59 -5.47 3.57 -5.21
CA LEU A 59 -5.82 3.65 -3.79
C LEU A 59 -5.97 5.10 -3.35
N ARG A 60 -5.10 5.99 -3.83
CA ARG A 60 -5.22 7.42 -3.50
C ARG A 60 -6.57 7.99 -3.95
N GLU A 61 -7.06 7.54 -5.08
CA GLU A 61 -8.34 8.01 -5.60
C GLU A 61 -9.54 7.53 -4.77
N ILE A 62 -9.49 6.30 -4.25
CA ILE A 62 -10.66 5.66 -3.62
C ILE A 62 -10.64 5.67 -2.11
N VAL A 63 -9.48 5.75 -1.46
CA VAL A 63 -9.40 5.72 0.01
C VAL A 63 -9.98 7.01 0.57
N ARG A 64 -10.96 6.87 1.44
CA ARG A 64 -11.67 7.97 2.09
C ARG A 64 -11.21 8.22 3.52
N THR A 65 -10.58 7.23 4.12
CA THR A 65 -9.96 7.33 5.43
C THR A 65 -8.53 7.87 5.28
N LYS A 66 -7.56 7.33 6.00
CA LYS A 66 -6.16 7.73 5.84
C LYS A 66 -5.41 6.71 5.00
N LEU A 67 -4.55 7.18 4.11
CA LEU A 67 -3.63 6.34 3.35
C LEU A 67 -2.22 6.56 3.89
N ASP A 68 -1.64 5.51 4.47
CA ASP A 68 -0.27 5.51 4.97
C ASP A 68 0.61 4.74 3.98
N LEU A 69 1.55 5.44 3.37
CA LEU A 69 2.52 4.84 2.45
C LEU A 69 3.80 4.51 3.20
N GLU A 70 4.11 3.22 3.29
CA GLU A 70 5.42 2.76 3.73
C GLU A 70 6.37 2.76 2.54
N MET A 71 7.57 3.25 2.73
CA MET A 71 8.55 3.37 1.64
C MET A 71 9.97 3.41 2.17
N ALA A 72 10.94 3.04 1.32
CA ALA A 72 12.35 3.25 1.61
C ALA A 72 12.67 4.75 1.57
N ALA A 73 13.68 5.15 2.34
CA ALA A 73 14.09 6.55 2.43
C ALA A 73 15.06 6.88 1.27
N ASP A 74 14.53 7.00 0.06
CA ASP A 74 15.33 7.41 -1.09
C ASP A 74 14.59 8.43 -1.97
N ASP A 75 15.31 9.06 -2.86
CA ASP A 75 14.78 10.16 -3.68
C ASP A 75 13.71 9.71 -4.65
N ALA A 76 13.85 8.54 -5.24
CA ALA A 76 12.86 8.02 -6.19
C ALA A 76 11.52 7.79 -5.50
N MET A 77 11.53 7.19 -4.32
CA MET A 77 10.33 6.96 -3.53
C MET A 77 9.72 8.28 -3.03
N ALA A 78 10.56 9.23 -2.63
CA ALA A 78 10.10 10.55 -2.20
C ALA A 78 9.32 11.26 -3.32
N LYS A 79 9.80 11.17 -4.56
CA LYS A 79 9.10 11.74 -5.72
C LYS A 79 7.72 11.12 -5.92
N ILE A 80 7.63 9.81 -5.77
CA ILE A 80 6.35 9.09 -5.87
C ILE A 80 5.40 9.57 -4.77
N ALA A 81 5.87 9.66 -3.54
CA ALA A 81 5.07 10.14 -2.41
C ALA A 81 4.56 11.56 -2.65
N LEU A 82 5.40 12.45 -3.16
CA LEU A 82 5.00 13.82 -3.47
C LEU A 82 3.94 13.90 -4.57
N SER A 83 3.96 12.96 -5.51
CA SER A 83 2.97 12.87 -6.59
C SER A 83 1.65 12.29 -6.08
N VAL A 84 1.69 11.23 -5.32
CA VAL A 84 0.49 10.53 -4.82
C VAL A 84 -0.17 11.30 -3.68
N LYS A 85 0.61 11.95 -2.84
CA LYS A 85 0.15 12.71 -1.68
C LYS A 85 -0.64 11.86 -0.69
N PRO A 86 -0.01 10.80 -0.14
CA PRO A 86 -0.66 10.05 0.93
C PRO A 86 -0.86 10.94 2.16
N ASP A 87 -1.75 10.54 3.05
CA ASP A 87 -1.96 11.27 4.31
C ASP A 87 -0.78 11.12 5.26
N LEU A 88 -0.11 9.96 5.20
CA LEU A 88 1.03 9.64 6.04
C LEU A 88 2.09 8.94 5.21
N VAL A 89 3.36 9.13 5.58
CA VAL A 89 4.48 8.36 5.04
C VAL A 89 5.23 7.75 6.21
N THR A 90 5.51 6.45 6.12
CA THR A 90 6.31 5.74 7.11
C THR A 90 7.55 5.20 6.42
N LEU A 91 8.71 5.62 6.89
CA LEU A 91 9.98 5.15 6.34
C LEU A 91 10.33 3.79 6.92
N VAL A 92 10.61 2.82 6.06
CA VAL A 92 10.96 1.46 6.46
C VAL A 92 12.22 1.00 5.73
N PRO A 93 13.08 0.22 6.40
CA PRO A 93 14.22 -0.39 5.72
C PRO A 93 13.76 -1.53 4.82
N GLU A 94 14.45 -1.72 3.69
CA GLU A 94 14.15 -2.79 2.75
C GLU A 94 15.38 -3.64 2.49
N ARG A 95 15.18 -4.96 2.49
CA ARG A 95 16.21 -5.93 2.12
C ARG A 95 15.65 -6.87 1.07
N ARG A 96 16.43 -7.12 0.02
CA ARG A 96 15.98 -8.00 -1.08
C ARG A 96 15.75 -9.43 -0.62
N GLN A 97 16.51 -9.90 0.36
CA GLN A 97 16.41 -11.28 0.84
C GLN A 97 15.29 -11.50 1.85
N GLU A 98 14.63 -10.46 2.34
CA GLU A 98 13.56 -10.67 3.30
C GLU A 98 12.34 -11.33 2.66
N LEU A 99 11.65 -12.14 3.46
CA LEU A 99 10.44 -12.85 3.04
C LEU A 99 9.22 -12.01 3.38
N THR A 100 8.67 -11.40 2.37
CA THR A 100 7.41 -10.64 2.54
C THR A 100 6.54 -10.76 1.31
#